data_9d634cf0d099d81fa16af8ba0ed1a8bc
#
_entry.id   9d634cf0d099d81fa16af8ba0ed1a8bc
#
_cell.length_a   1.000
_cell.length_b   1.000
_cell.length_c   1.000
_cell.angle_alpha   90.00
_cell.angle_beta   90.00
_cell.angle_gamma   90.00
#
_symmetry.space_group_name_H-M   'P 1'
#
loop_
_entity.id
_entity.type
_entity.pdbx_description
1 polymer ?
#
loop_
_entity_poly.entity_id
_entity_poly.type
_entity_poly.pdbx_seq_one_letter_code
_entity_poly.pdbx_strand_id
1 'polypeptide(L)'
;MGILRDLSEADAEHTVVVAAFDHPARAELTTLDTLCAGNGVRWLPLRRERGRVIAGPAIAPGGIDFADVVARRRAASRELHTLDAIPPALGPGDLRWVLANVATHLERWLSGGRTAITTGEIELNPAELTEIRRPVLPVPDRARAVSAPASLIDDRTGIVTGLREIPPSPGMPARLRVCQADVADMRRVTNWPNDREAVGAAWHDFDLARQAAIDEAVKRYCGSWLAPDREVRFSSYEQLARYGVPALDPRRLKLYSAERYRSPGFPFAPLKTDSDCSWVEGFSHTTGEAVWVPAFLVSRERQAGEARFADPLPAGLATGTSAEQAVTSGLEEALAGDPTTLWWTGMPRLARLPIPDGIRSLIADTADGHEVTLIPLDNEFDVPAIAAAVFDRVARRLSLGFAVRPDALEAAKEALAEGFALHHTYRALDDERGLSALRREHGDLKPYRADRRYLDSYRDDFADVTDPLCLHQIRLDPRAGGRVAARLRNLPDRAWDDLPALGERRLKAYQDRVEARGFEVISVDLTTCDVAAAGHHVAHTLVPGLVSPLPRT
;
A
#
# COMPACT_ATOMS: atom_id res chain seq x y z
N MET A 1 17.99 33.04 24.29
CA MET A 1 17.52 32.21 25.43
C MET A 1 16.67 32.99 26.45
N GLY A 2 16.14 34.15 26.09
CA GLY A 2 15.31 35.01 26.96
C GLY A 2 13.81 34.97 26.74
N ILE A 3 13.30 34.27 25.73
CA ILE A 3 11.90 34.34 25.33
C ILE A 3 11.05 33.20 25.93
N LEU A 4 11.66 32.15 26.47
CA LEU A 4 10.93 30.98 26.97
C LEU A 4 10.43 31.09 28.42
N ARG A 5 10.58 32.23 29.09
CA ARG A 5 10.20 32.31 30.52
C ARG A 5 8.77 32.71 30.80
N ASP A 6 8.01 33.21 29.80
CA ASP A 6 6.64 33.68 30.05
C ASP A 6 5.71 33.56 28.84
N LEU A 7 5.40 32.31 28.44
CA LEU A 7 4.24 32.06 27.56
C LEU A 7 2.90 32.08 28.31
N SER A 8 2.92 32.10 29.64
CA SER A 8 1.72 32.13 30.48
C SER A 8 0.91 33.47 30.42
N GLU A 9 1.56 34.56 29.96
CA GLU A 9 0.92 35.85 29.75
C GLU A 9 0.57 36.12 28.28
N ALA A 10 0.85 35.17 27.36
CA ALA A 10 0.56 35.32 25.95
C ALA A 10 -0.94 35.16 25.69
N ASP A 11 -1.56 36.20 25.17
CA ASP A 11 -2.91 36.11 24.60
C ASP A 11 -2.86 35.18 23.40
N ALA A 12 -3.39 33.96 23.54
CA ALA A 12 -3.32 32.89 22.55
C ALA A 12 -3.98 33.28 21.22
N GLU A 13 -4.95 34.17 21.22
CA GLU A 13 -5.63 34.62 19.99
C GLU A 13 -4.80 35.62 19.18
N HIS A 14 -3.97 36.42 19.84
CA HIS A 14 -3.22 37.52 19.20
C HIS A 14 -1.71 37.28 19.12
N THR A 15 -1.18 36.17 19.69
CA THR A 15 0.24 35.92 19.77
C THR A 15 0.68 34.81 18.80
N VAL A 16 1.75 35.07 18.04
CA VAL A 16 2.47 34.06 17.28
C VAL A 16 3.94 34.09 17.70
N VAL A 17 4.46 32.93 18.10
CA VAL A 17 5.87 32.79 18.47
C VAL A 17 6.67 32.36 17.22
N VAL A 18 7.73 33.10 16.89
CA VAL A 18 8.71 32.69 15.88
C VAL A 18 9.97 32.26 16.59
N ALA A 19 10.29 30.96 16.52
CA ALA A 19 11.48 30.39 17.18
C ALA A 19 12.58 30.14 16.15
N ALA A 20 13.68 30.89 16.25
CA ALA A 20 14.79 30.82 15.30
C ALA A 20 16.07 30.25 15.95
N PHE A 21 16.64 29.24 15.31
CA PHE A 21 17.89 28.59 15.72
C PHE A 21 18.87 28.51 14.56
N ASP A 22 20.16 28.65 14.85
CA ASP A 22 21.25 28.52 13.88
C ASP A 22 21.73 27.07 13.68
N HIS A 23 21.03 26.12 14.26
CA HIS A 23 21.26 24.67 14.22
C HIS A 23 19.92 23.92 14.12
N PRO A 24 19.91 22.58 13.95
CA PRO A 24 18.65 21.81 13.83
C PRO A 24 17.69 21.91 15.02
N ALA A 25 18.19 22.18 16.24
CA ALA A 25 17.44 22.49 17.47
C ALA A 25 16.24 21.55 17.76
N ARG A 26 16.36 20.25 17.45
CA ARG A 26 15.22 19.31 17.52
C ARG A 26 14.64 19.21 18.93
N ALA A 27 15.49 19.12 19.95
CA ALA A 27 15.04 18.98 21.34
C ALA A 27 14.35 20.26 21.83
N GLU A 28 14.94 21.42 21.52
CA GLU A 28 14.40 22.74 21.88
C GLU A 28 13.05 23.00 21.19
N LEU A 29 12.97 22.69 19.89
CA LEU A 29 11.73 22.83 19.11
C LEU A 29 10.63 21.89 19.58
N THR A 30 10.96 20.64 19.96
CA THR A 30 9.99 19.70 20.54
C THR A 30 9.48 20.18 21.90
N THR A 31 10.35 20.76 22.72
CA THR A 31 9.95 21.34 24.01
C THR A 31 9.03 22.55 23.81
N LEU A 32 9.38 23.43 22.86
CA LEU A 32 8.56 24.59 22.52
C LEU A 32 7.20 24.19 21.94
N ASP A 33 7.15 23.17 21.11
CA ASP A 33 5.91 22.61 20.57
C ASP A 33 4.94 22.20 21.67
N THR A 34 5.44 21.45 22.66
CA THR A 34 4.64 21.05 23.83
C THR A 34 4.14 22.25 24.64
N LEU A 35 5.00 23.25 24.85
CA LEU A 35 4.63 24.46 25.58
C LEU A 35 3.58 25.30 24.83
N CYS A 36 3.77 25.51 23.53
CA CYS A 36 2.82 26.26 22.71
C CYS A 36 1.47 25.55 22.61
N ALA A 37 1.47 24.21 22.41
CA ALA A 37 0.26 23.41 22.38
C ALA A 37 -0.52 23.47 23.69
N GLY A 38 0.16 23.38 24.85
CA GLY A 38 -0.45 23.47 26.18
C GLY A 38 -1.07 24.84 26.48
N ASN A 39 -0.58 25.90 25.85
CA ASN A 39 -1.10 27.26 26.00
C ASN A 39 -1.98 27.73 24.82
N GLY A 40 -2.24 26.88 23.82
CA GLY A 40 -3.04 27.25 22.65
C GLY A 40 -2.37 28.26 21.71
N VAL A 41 -1.05 28.47 21.83
CA VAL A 41 -0.30 29.49 21.09
C VAL A 41 0.14 28.98 19.72
N ARG A 42 -0.11 29.77 18.68
CA ARG A 42 0.42 29.51 17.32
C ARG A 42 1.91 29.81 17.25
N TRP A 43 2.66 29.03 16.48
CA TRP A 43 4.09 29.26 16.39
C TRP A 43 4.69 28.80 15.05
N LEU A 44 5.91 29.32 14.72
CA LEU A 44 6.65 29.03 13.50
C LEU A 44 8.10 28.67 13.85
N PRO A 45 8.56 27.43 13.57
CA PRO A 45 9.96 27.05 13.71
C PRO A 45 10.78 27.59 12.54
N LEU A 46 11.97 28.13 12.88
CA LEU A 46 13.05 28.44 11.94
C LEU A 46 14.31 27.74 12.42
N ARG A 47 14.97 26.99 11.55
CA ARG A 47 16.20 26.27 11.91
C ARG A 47 17.15 26.17 10.74
N ARG A 48 18.41 25.95 11.03
CA ARG A 48 19.43 25.73 10.00
C ARG A 48 19.84 24.26 9.97
N GLU A 49 19.84 23.71 8.76
CA GLU A 49 20.31 22.36 8.49
C GLU A 49 21.15 22.35 7.21
N ARG A 50 22.38 21.82 7.26
CA ARG A 50 23.26 21.62 6.08
C ARG A 50 23.39 22.85 5.16
N GLY A 51 23.52 24.03 5.75
CA GLY A 51 23.67 25.29 5.00
C GLY A 51 22.36 25.92 4.49
N ARG A 52 21.22 25.30 4.73
CA ARG A 52 19.89 25.79 4.38
C ARG A 52 19.13 26.30 5.58
N VAL A 53 18.21 27.20 5.38
CA VAL A 53 17.26 27.64 6.39
C VAL A 53 15.92 26.97 6.14
N ILE A 54 15.37 26.33 7.15
CA ILE A 54 14.07 25.65 7.08
C ILE A 54 13.09 26.43 7.92
N ALA A 55 11.97 26.85 7.32
CA ALA A 55 10.88 27.55 8.02
C ALA A 55 9.60 26.71 7.92
N GLY A 56 8.90 26.56 9.04
CA GLY A 56 7.65 25.84 9.11
C GLY A 56 7.75 24.42 9.69
N PRO A 57 6.61 23.71 9.72
CA PRO A 57 5.29 24.21 9.37
C PRO A 57 4.82 25.32 10.30
N ALA A 58 3.85 26.13 9.87
CA ALA A 58 3.14 27.05 10.73
C ALA A 58 2.18 26.24 11.62
N ILE A 59 2.53 26.12 12.89
CA ILE A 59 1.86 25.23 13.84
C ILE A 59 0.73 25.99 14.55
N ALA A 60 -0.45 25.36 14.52
CA ALA A 60 -1.64 25.85 15.22
C ALA A 60 -2.30 24.67 15.97
N PRO A 61 -3.03 24.94 17.07
CA PRO A 61 -3.73 23.91 17.83
C PRO A 61 -4.63 23.04 16.95
N GLY A 62 -4.53 21.71 17.11
CA GLY A 62 -5.34 20.74 16.36
C GLY A 62 -4.87 20.42 14.93
N GLY A 63 -3.85 21.12 14.43
CA GLY A 63 -3.24 20.88 13.12
C GLY A 63 -1.99 19.97 13.18
N ILE A 64 -1.12 20.13 12.18
CA ILE A 64 0.21 19.51 12.13
C ILE A 64 1.05 20.10 13.27
N ASP A 65 1.81 19.26 13.96
CA ASP A 65 2.77 19.66 14.99
C ASP A 65 4.22 19.37 14.61
N PHE A 66 5.17 19.81 15.45
CA PHE A 66 6.59 19.58 15.17
C PHE A 66 6.99 18.11 15.32
N ALA A 67 6.26 17.34 16.14
CA ALA A 67 6.47 15.90 16.24
C ALA A 67 6.18 15.17 14.91
N ASP A 68 5.18 15.62 14.14
CA ASP A 68 4.92 15.11 12.78
C ASP A 68 6.13 15.32 11.86
N VAL A 69 6.71 16.53 11.89
CA VAL A 69 7.91 16.85 11.09
C VAL A 69 9.05 15.89 11.42
N VAL A 70 9.32 15.71 12.70
CA VAL A 70 10.40 14.83 13.18
C VAL A 70 10.13 13.37 12.75
N ALA A 71 8.90 12.92 12.93
CA ALA A 71 8.50 11.56 12.58
C ALA A 71 8.59 11.32 11.07
N ARG A 72 8.04 12.21 10.25
CA ARG A 72 8.11 12.09 8.78
C ARG A 72 9.53 12.08 8.26
N ARG A 73 10.37 13.01 8.73
CA ARG A 73 11.79 13.06 8.35
C ARG A 73 12.54 11.80 8.79
N ARG A 74 12.23 11.27 9.96
CA ARG A 74 12.82 10.02 10.46
C ARG A 74 12.40 8.82 9.61
N ALA A 75 11.11 8.73 9.26
CA ALA A 75 10.58 7.66 8.42
C ALA A 75 11.15 7.70 6.98
N ALA A 76 11.30 8.89 6.40
CA ALA A 76 11.83 9.07 5.05
C ALA A 76 13.36 8.93 4.95
N SER A 77 14.09 9.06 6.07
CA SER A 77 15.55 9.01 6.06
C SER A 77 16.08 7.63 5.68
N ARG A 78 16.98 7.57 4.71
CA ARG A 78 17.72 6.34 4.34
C ARG A 78 19.00 6.15 5.13
N GLU A 79 19.51 7.22 5.73
CA GLU A 79 20.78 7.22 6.46
C GLU A 79 20.56 7.18 7.98
N LEU A 80 21.43 6.46 8.67
CA LEU A 80 21.63 6.62 10.11
C LEU A 80 22.18 8.04 10.31
N HIS A 81 21.51 8.84 11.15
CA HIS A 81 21.84 10.25 11.38
C HIS A 81 23.33 10.46 11.63
N THR A 82 24.03 11.03 10.66
CA THR A 82 25.30 11.70 10.92
C THR A 82 25.00 12.98 11.66
N LEU A 83 25.77 13.27 12.70
CA LEU A 83 25.72 14.56 13.38
C LEU A 83 25.91 15.65 12.31
N ASP A 84 24.91 16.48 12.12
CA ASP A 84 25.00 17.57 11.16
C ASP A 84 26.10 18.54 11.64
N ALA A 85 27.09 18.79 10.79
CA ALA A 85 28.08 19.81 11.05
C ALA A 85 27.37 21.17 11.20
N ILE A 86 27.80 21.98 12.15
CA ILE A 86 27.27 23.34 12.34
C ILE A 86 27.58 24.13 11.05
N PRO A 87 26.57 24.60 10.32
CA PRO A 87 26.80 25.30 9.09
C PRO A 87 27.44 26.67 9.34
N PRO A 88 28.24 27.22 8.41
CA PRO A 88 28.85 28.53 8.56
C PRO A 88 27.79 29.64 8.71
N ALA A 89 28.10 30.72 9.39
CA ALA A 89 27.18 31.85 9.58
C ALA A 89 26.69 32.42 8.24
N LEU A 90 25.43 32.85 8.19
CA LEU A 90 24.87 33.52 7.00
C LEU A 90 25.47 34.91 6.82
N GLY A 91 25.82 35.26 5.60
CA GLY A 91 26.18 36.62 5.25
C GLY A 91 25.00 37.60 5.37
N PRO A 92 25.26 38.92 5.50
CA PRO A 92 24.16 39.90 5.64
C PRO A 92 23.18 39.92 4.45
N GLY A 93 23.65 39.60 3.25
CA GLY A 93 22.82 39.48 2.03
C GLY A 93 21.91 38.26 2.11
N ASP A 94 22.46 37.13 2.46
CA ASP A 94 21.75 35.85 2.62
C ASP A 94 20.66 35.97 3.70
N LEU A 95 21.01 36.58 4.83
CA LEU A 95 20.07 36.79 5.94
C LEU A 95 18.90 37.67 5.51
N ARG A 96 19.15 38.77 4.78
CA ARG A 96 18.08 39.63 4.26
C ARG A 96 17.13 38.87 3.33
N TRP A 97 17.69 38.09 2.42
CA TRP A 97 16.87 37.29 1.49
C TRP A 97 16.03 36.25 2.24
N VAL A 98 16.60 35.52 3.18
CA VAL A 98 15.89 34.55 4.03
C VAL A 98 14.76 35.23 4.81
N LEU A 99 15.04 36.34 5.50
CA LEU A 99 14.04 37.06 6.30
C LEU A 99 12.90 37.61 5.43
N ALA A 100 13.18 38.12 4.23
CA ALA A 100 12.15 38.60 3.32
C ALA A 100 11.21 37.47 2.88
N ASN A 101 11.75 36.29 2.53
CA ASN A 101 10.94 35.13 2.17
C ASN A 101 10.07 34.67 3.35
N VAL A 102 10.65 34.47 4.52
CA VAL A 102 9.92 34.05 5.72
C VAL A 102 8.85 35.06 6.11
N ALA A 103 9.14 36.36 6.08
CA ALA A 103 8.18 37.41 6.39
C ALA A 103 6.98 37.38 5.43
N THR A 104 7.20 37.17 4.14
CA THR A 104 6.12 37.08 3.15
C THR A 104 5.15 35.91 3.46
N HIS A 105 5.68 34.76 3.82
CA HIS A 105 4.88 33.61 4.20
C HIS A 105 4.15 33.85 5.53
N LEU A 106 4.82 34.45 6.50
CA LEU A 106 4.27 34.76 7.82
C LEU A 106 3.11 35.78 7.73
N GLU A 107 3.30 36.90 7.02
CA GLU A 107 2.26 37.90 6.79
C GLU A 107 1.01 37.29 6.16
N ARG A 108 1.20 36.44 5.14
CA ARG A 108 0.09 35.78 4.46
C ARG A 108 -0.64 34.81 5.40
N TRP A 109 0.08 34.06 6.23
CA TRP A 109 -0.52 33.19 7.24
C TRP A 109 -1.30 33.99 8.29
N LEU A 110 -0.73 35.06 8.82
CA LEU A 110 -1.37 35.95 9.80
C LEU A 110 -2.62 36.60 9.26
N SER A 111 -2.67 36.87 7.96
CA SER A 111 -3.86 37.38 7.26
C SER A 111 -4.90 36.30 6.93
N GLY A 112 -4.73 35.08 7.43
CA GLY A 112 -5.64 33.95 7.17
C GLY A 112 -5.44 33.31 5.77
N GLY A 113 -4.43 33.72 5.01
CA GLY A 113 -4.13 33.18 3.71
C GLY A 113 -3.34 31.86 3.77
N ARG A 114 -3.53 31.03 2.74
CA ARG A 114 -2.75 29.78 2.57
C ARG A 114 -1.38 30.09 1.97
N THR A 115 -0.36 29.41 2.47
CA THR A 115 1.02 29.52 2.03
C THR A 115 1.74 28.18 2.20
N ALA A 116 2.93 28.01 1.66
CA ALA A 116 3.68 26.76 1.76
C ALA A 116 3.93 26.35 3.22
N ILE A 117 4.16 27.29 4.13
CA ILE A 117 4.36 26.98 5.55
C ILE A 117 3.08 26.51 6.26
N THR A 118 1.90 26.73 5.72
CA THR A 118 0.64 26.23 6.35
C THR A 118 0.35 24.77 6.07
N THR A 119 1.07 24.17 5.11
CA THR A 119 0.92 22.76 4.71
C THR A 119 2.23 21.97 4.80
N GLY A 120 3.30 22.61 5.27
CA GLY A 120 4.60 21.97 5.36
C GLY A 120 5.72 22.96 5.68
N GLU A 121 6.90 22.64 5.24
CA GLU A 121 8.11 23.45 5.40
C GLU A 121 8.53 24.10 4.09
N ILE A 122 9.19 25.24 4.17
CA ILE A 122 10.01 25.78 3.10
C ILE A 122 11.49 25.60 3.45
N GLU A 123 12.25 25.12 2.50
CA GLU A 123 13.70 24.96 2.59
C GLU A 123 14.35 26.02 1.70
N LEU A 124 14.97 27.00 2.33
CA LEU A 124 15.62 28.12 1.66
C LEU A 124 17.12 27.87 1.52
N ASN A 125 17.61 27.88 0.30
CA ASN A 125 19.05 27.82 -0.01
C ASN A 125 19.56 29.23 -0.35
N PRO A 126 20.19 29.95 0.57
CA PRO A 126 20.63 31.32 0.31
C PRO A 126 21.78 31.42 -0.70
N ALA A 127 22.60 30.37 -0.86
CA ALA A 127 23.70 30.37 -1.82
C ALA A 127 23.20 30.32 -3.29
N GLU A 128 22.06 29.66 -3.52
CA GLU A 128 21.45 29.49 -4.85
C GLU A 128 20.20 30.35 -5.02
N LEU A 129 19.77 31.06 -3.98
CA LEU A 129 18.54 31.85 -3.93
C LEU A 129 17.29 31.01 -4.32
N THR A 130 17.23 29.75 -3.87
CA THR A 130 16.15 28.84 -4.20
C THR A 130 15.28 28.51 -2.99
N GLU A 131 13.97 28.32 -3.24
CA GLU A 131 12.96 27.85 -2.29
C GLU A 131 12.47 26.48 -2.72
N ILE A 132 12.51 25.50 -1.81
CA ILE A 132 11.91 24.17 -1.98
C ILE A 132 10.77 24.05 -0.98
N ARG A 133 9.59 23.64 -1.46
CA ARG A 133 8.42 23.39 -0.63
C ARG A 133 8.37 21.92 -0.28
N ARG A 134 8.26 21.63 1.01
CA ARG A 134 8.22 20.28 1.56
C ARG A 134 6.87 20.06 2.24
N PRO A 135 5.96 19.30 1.65
CA PRO A 135 4.69 18.99 2.31
C PRO A 135 4.96 18.17 3.58
N VAL A 136 4.27 18.49 4.66
CA VAL A 136 4.29 17.68 5.88
C VAL A 136 2.89 17.18 6.12
N LEU A 137 2.73 15.87 6.08
CA LEU A 137 1.49 15.19 6.42
C LEU A 137 1.51 14.81 7.90
N PRO A 138 0.39 14.92 8.63
CA PRO A 138 0.33 14.43 9.99
C PRO A 138 0.63 12.92 10.02
N VAL A 139 1.26 12.44 11.08
CA VAL A 139 1.31 11.00 11.33
C VAL A 139 -0.05 10.57 11.84
N PRO A 140 -0.65 9.52 11.30
CA PRO A 140 -1.99 9.10 11.69
C PRO A 140 -2.00 8.32 13.02
N ASP A 141 -1.30 8.84 14.05
CA ASP A 141 -1.22 8.31 15.41
C ASP A 141 -2.37 8.81 16.30
N ARG A 142 -3.14 9.79 15.83
CA ARG A 142 -4.31 10.39 16.48
C ARG A 142 -5.21 11.06 15.45
N ALA A 143 -6.49 11.22 15.79
CA ALA A 143 -7.44 11.96 14.96
C ALA A 143 -7.02 13.42 14.81
N ARG A 144 -6.90 13.90 13.56
CA ARG A 144 -6.55 15.27 13.22
C ARG A 144 -7.34 15.77 12.01
N ALA A 145 -7.74 17.02 12.06
CA ALA A 145 -8.27 17.70 10.89
C ALA A 145 -7.12 18.19 10.01
N VAL A 146 -7.01 17.64 8.80
CA VAL A 146 -6.07 18.12 7.79
C VAL A 146 -6.80 19.08 6.86
N SER A 147 -6.44 20.35 6.89
CA SER A 147 -7.21 21.43 6.26
C SER A 147 -6.81 21.74 4.81
N ALA A 148 -5.88 20.99 4.19
CA ALA A 148 -5.40 21.33 2.86
C ALA A 148 -4.94 20.12 2.03
N PRO A 149 -5.19 20.09 0.71
CA PRO A 149 -4.59 19.09 -0.14
C PRO A 149 -3.06 19.17 -0.05
N ALA A 150 -2.45 18.04 0.25
CA ALA A 150 -1.02 17.89 0.40
C ALA A 150 -0.50 16.79 -0.53
N SER A 151 0.74 16.90 -0.95
CA SER A 151 1.38 15.87 -1.76
C SER A 151 1.81 14.68 -0.88
N LEU A 152 1.60 13.45 -1.35
CA LEU A 152 2.15 12.25 -0.75
C LEU A 152 3.65 12.10 -1.03
N ILE A 153 4.17 12.83 -2.03
CA ILE A 153 5.50 12.62 -2.60
C ILE A 153 6.44 13.72 -2.13
N ASP A 154 7.44 13.35 -1.36
CA ASP A 154 8.59 14.19 -1.00
C ASP A 154 9.72 13.31 -0.48
N ASP A 155 10.97 13.59 -0.89
CA ASP A 155 12.14 12.78 -0.53
C ASP A 155 12.54 12.88 0.94
N ARG A 156 12.00 13.84 1.70
CA ARG A 156 12.31 14.07 3.12
C ARG A 156 11.14 13.91 4.07
N THR A 157 9.92 14.11 3.61
CA THR A 157 8.72 14.18 4.46
C THR A 157 7.54 13.40 3.92
N GLY A 158 7.63 12.90 2.68
CA GLY A 158 6.56 12.19 2.00
C GLY A 158 6.32 10.78 2.54
N ILE A 159 5.16 10.24 2.23
CA ILE A 159 4.86 8.80 2.32
C ILE A 159 5.61 8.09 1.20
N VAL A 160 5.57 8.63 -0.01
CA VAL A 160 6.38 8.21 -1.15
C VAL A 160 7.63 9.10 -1.19
N THR A 161 8.80 8.50 -0.98
CA THR A 161 10.07 9.23 -0.87
C THR A 161 10.86 9.30 -2.17
N GLY A 162 10.45 8.55 -3.18
CA GLY A 162 11.05 8.57 -4.49
C GLY A 162 10.24 7.79 -5.51
N LEU A 163 10.32 8.20 -6.74
CA LEU A 163 9.72 7.53 -7.89
C LEU A 163 10.79 7.39 -8.96
N ARG A 164 10.96 6.19 -9.47
CA ARG A 164 11.93 5.92 -10.52
C ARG A 164 11.36 5.00 -11.59
N GLU A 165 11.65 5.31 -12.83
CA GLU A 165 11.38 4.39 -13.92
C GLU A 165 12.32 3.20 -13.83
N ILE A 166 11.77 2.01 -13.97
CA ILE A 166 12.55 0.79 -14.12
C ILE A 166 12.75 0.57 -15.62
N PRO A 167 13.99 0.65 -16.14
CA PRO A 167 14.23 0.38 -17.54
C PRO A 167 13.83 -1.06 -17.87
N PRO A 168 13.19 -1.29 -19.03
CA PRO A 168 12.83 -2.62 -19.46
C PRO A 168 14.08 -3.51 -19.53
N SER A 169 13.98 -4.71 -18.94
CA SER A 169 15.01 -5.73 -19.05
C SER A 169 15.02 -6.31 -20.48
N PRO A 170 16.12 -6.87 -20.94
CA PRO A 170 16.14 -7.57 -22.23
C PRO A 170 14.99 -8.59 -22.31
N GLY A 171 14.23 -8.54 -23.39
CA GLY A 171 13.06 -9.38 -23.62
C GLY A 171 11.75 -8.88 -23.00
N MET A 172 11.76 -7.81 -22.22
CA MET A 172 10.53 -7.17 -21.75
C MET A 172 9.92 -6.31 -22.88
N PRO A 173 8.56 -6.20 -22.92
CA PRO A 173 7.92 -5.33 -23.90
C PRO A 173 8.40 -3.88 -23.77
N ALA A 174 8.95 -3.29 -24.82
CA ALA A 174 9.41 -1.89 -24.80
C ALA A 174 8.28 -0.88 -24.54
N ARG A 175 7.04 -1.29 -24.81
CA ARG A 175 5.84 -0.49 -24.57
C ARG A 175 5.31 -0.55 -23.15
N LEU A 176 5.80 -1.49 -22.33
CA LEU A 176 5.46 -1.56 -20.94
C LEU A 176 6.34 -0.60 -20.14
N ARG A 177 5.72 0.36 -19.51
CA ARG A 177 6.40 1.30 -18.60
C ARG A 177 6.22 0.78 -17.18
N VAL A 178 7.29 0.74 -16.43
CA VAL A 178 7.30 0.27 -15.04
C VAL A 178 7.89 1.35 -14.15
N CYS A 179 7.20 1.69 -13.09
CA CYS A 179 7.66 2.63 -12.08
C CYS A 179 7.80 1.92 -10.73
N GLN A 180 8.86 2.22 -10.02
CA GLN A 180 9.02 1.85 -8.61
C GLN A 180 8.85 3.09 -7.74
N ALA A 181 8.02 2.96 -6.72
CA ALA A 181 7.87 3.92 -5.64
C ALA A 181 8.66 3.44 -4.41
N ASP A 182 9.49 4.32 -3.86
CA ASP A 182 10.13 4.12 -2.57
C ASP A 182 9.22 4.70 -1.48
N VAL A 183 8.96 3.95 -0.41
CA VAL A 183 8.03 4.30 0.66
C VAL A 183 8.79 4.59 1.95
N ALA A 184 8.34 5.59 2.71
CA ALA A 184 8.88 5.90 4.03
C ALA A 184 8.78 4.69 4.99
N ASP A 185 9.80 4.47 5.81
CA ASP A 185 9.85 3.36 6.78
C ASP A 185 9.19 3.75 8.10
N MET A 186 7.90 3.48 8.24
CA MET A 186 7.14 3.83 9.45
C MET A 186 7.55 3.04 10.69
N ARG A 187 8.24 1.90 10.57
CA ARG A 187 8.81 1.16 11.71
C ARG A 187 9.83 1.96 12.50
N ARG A 188 10.37 3.03 11.91
CA ARG A 188 11.31 3.94 12.60
C ARG A 188 10.63 4.89 13.58
N VAL A 189 9.32 5.05 13.49
CA VAL A 189 8.53 6.00 14.29
C VAL A 189 7.36 5.37 15.02
N THR A 190 6.85 4.25 14.53
CA THR A 190 5.74 3.48 15.09
C THR A 190 6.04 1.98 15.01
N ASN A 191 5.12 1.15 15.51
CA ASN A 191 5.15 -0.31 15.30
C ASN A 191 4.50 -0.73 13.96
N TRP A 192 4.34 0.16 13.06
CA TRP A 192 3.65 -0.02 11.77
C TRP A 192 4.55 -0.72 10.74
N PRO A 193 4.26 -1.96 10.37
CA PRO A 193 5.08 -2.73 9.42
C PRO A 193 4.67 -2.46 7.98
N ASN A 194 5.04 -1.33 7.40
CA ASN A 194 4.76 -1.05 6.01
C ASN A 194 5.87 -1.54 5.07
N ASP A 195 5.46 -1.93 3.85
CA ASP A 195 6.39 -2.25 2.77
C ASP A 195 7.12 -0.97 2.31
N ARG A 196 8.40 -1.12 1.96
CA ARG A 196 9.26 0.02 1.58
C ARG A 196 9.33 0.30 0.10
N GLU A 197 8.80 -0.58 -0.72
CA GLU A 197 8.81 -0.47 -2.16
C GLU A 197 7.46 -0.91 -2.72
N ALA A 198 7.01 -0.23 -3.77
CA ALA A 198 5.83 -0.59 -4.54
C ALA A 198 6.14 -0.46 -6.03
N VAL A 199 5.50 -1.26 -6.86
CA VAL A 199 5.71 -1.27 -8.30
C VAL A 199 4.38 -1.08 -9.00
N GLY A 200 4.36 -0.18 -9.98
CA GLY A 200 3.23 0.01 -10.89
C GLY A 200 3.66 -0.15 -12.33
N ALA A 201 2.76 -0.60 -13.18
CA ALA A 201 3.01 -0.79 -14.59
C ALA A 201 1.83 -0.31 -15.44
N ALA A 202 2.13 0.24 -16.62
CA ALA A 202 1.12 0.62 -17.60
C ALA A 202 1.66 0.52 -19.03
N TRP A 203 0.77 0.30 -19.98
CA TRP A 203 1.13 0.28 -21.38
C TRP A 203 1.27 1.70 -21.92
N HIS A 204 2.38 1.97 -22.61
CA HIS A 204 2.72 3.21 -23.31
C HIS A 204 2.93 4.47 -22.47
N ASP A 205 2.30 4.56 -21.29
CA ASP A 205 2.22 5.78 -20.50
C ASP A 205 2.97 5.62 -19.18
N PHE A 206 4.03 6.43 -18.98
CA PHE A 206 4.80 6.41 -17.75
C PHE A 206 4.07 7.09 -16.59
N ASP A 207 3.23 8.10 -16.86
CA ASP A 207 2.48 8.77 -15.81
C ASP A 207 1.41 7.84 -15.22
N LEU A 208 0.79 6.99 -16.04
CA LEU A 208 -0.09 5.92 -15.55
C LEU A 208 0.68 4.87 -14.74
N ALA A 209 1.87 4.45 -15.18
CA ALA A 209 2.70 3.52 -14.41
C ALA A 209 3.15 4.14 -13.07
N ARG A 210 3.47 5.42 -13.09
CA ARG A 210 3.81 6.20 -11.89
C ARG A 210 2.63 6.29 -10.93
N GLN A 211 1.42 6.58 -11.43
CA GLN A 211 0.22 6.61 -10.61
C GLN A 211 -0.08 5.24 -10.01
N ALA A 212 0.02 4.17 -10.79
CA ALA A 212 -0.17 2.80 -10.29
C ALA A 212 0.84 2.44 -9.19
N ALA A 213 2.10 2.91 -9.27
CA ALA A 213 3.10 2.71 -8.22
C ALA A 213 2.76 3.48 -6.93
N ILE A 214 2.24 4.70 -7.06
CA ILE A 214 1.77 5.50 -5.91
C ILE A 214 0.56 4.82 -5.27
N ASP A 215 -0.40 4.38 -6.07
CA ASP A 215 -1.62 3.71 -5.61
C ASP A 215 -1.29 2.42 -4.86
N GLU A 216 -0.35 1.63 -5.37
CA GLU A 216 0.13 0.42 -4.69
C GLU A 216 0.86 0.75 -3.38
N ALA A 217 1.67 1.81 -3.35
CA ALA A 217 2.35 2.28 -2.14
C ALA A 217 1.35 2.70 -1.06
N VAL A 218 0.35 3.49 -1.44
CA VAL A 218 -0.73 3.97 -0.55
C VAL A 218 -1.58 2.82 -0.04
N LYS A 219 -1.95 1.89 -0.92
CA LYS A 219 -2.68 0.66 -0.59
C LYS A 219 -1.98 -0.11 0.52
N ARG A 220 -0.69 -0.41 0.35
CA ARG A 220 0.10 -1.14 1.33
C ARG A 220 0.34 -0.36 2.61
N TYR A 221 0.52 0.95 2.50
CA TYR A 221 0.67 1.84 3.63
C TYR A 221 -0.56 1.79 4.54
N CYS A 222 -1.76 2.03 4.04
CA CYS A 222 -2.99 2.00 4.81
C CYS A 222 -3.40 0.59 5.27
N GLY A 223 -3.21 -0.44 4.44
CA GLY A 223 -3.57 -1.83 4.78
C GLY A 223 -2.67 -2.49 5.83
N SER A 224 -1.58 -1.83 6.23
CA SER A 224 -0.66 -2.37 7.23
C SER A 224 -1.00 -1.99 8.66
N TRP A 225 -1.91 -1.04 8.87
CA TRP A 225 -2.20 -0.48 10.18
C TRP A 225 -3.65 0.00 10.30
N LEU A 226 -4.19 -0.07 11.51
CA LEU A 226 -5.46 0.53 11.85
C LEU A 226 -5.23 1.88 12.53
N ALA A 227 -5.81 2.95 12.00
CA ALA A 227 -5.68 4.27 12.59
C ALA A 227 -6.21 4.26 14.04
N PRO A 228 -5.52 4.87 15.01
CA PRO A 228 -5.87 4.83 16.43
C PRO A 228 -7.22 5.47 16.78
N ASP A 229 -7.74 6.31 15.91
CA ASP A 229 -9.07 6.90 16.03
C ASP A 229 -10.20 5.96 15.58
N ARG A 230 -9.85 4.82 15.01
CA ARG A 230 -10.79 3.78 14.62
C ARG A 230 -11.20 2.97 15.84
N GLU A 231 -12.51 2.79 16.01
CA GLU A 231 -13.01 1.91 17.06
C GLU A 231 -12.65 0.45 16.77
N VAL A 232 -11.93 -0.18 17.69
CA VAL A 232 -11.60 -1.60 17.67
C VAL A 232 -12.25 -2.24 18.89
N ARG A 233 -13.02 -3.33 18.68
CA ARG A 233 -13.65 -4.10 19.76
C ARG A 233 -12.98 -5.45 19.87
N PHE A 234 -12.56 -5.83 21.06
CA PHE A 234 -12.09 -7.18 21.35
C PHE A 234 -13.24 -8.02 21.91
N SER A 235 -13.71 -9.00 21.16
CA SER A 235 -14.91 -9.79 21.49
C SER A 235 -14.97 -11.08 20.69
N SER A 236 -15.91 -11.96 21.03
CA SER A 236 -16.32 -13.06 20.16
C SER A 236 -17.58 -12.69 19.35
N TYR A 237 -17.80 -13.41 18.23
CA TYR A 237 -19.04 -13.26 17.47
C TYR A 237 -20.29 -13.52 18.34
N GLU A 238 -20.27 -14.55 19.20
CA GLU A 238 -21.38 -14.88 20.09
C GLU A 238 -21.72 -13.74 21.07
N GLN A 239 -20.72 -13.04 21.56
CA GLN A 239 -20.94 -11.88 22.43
C GLN A 239 -21.53 -10.72 21.62
N LEU A 240 -20.99 -10.38 20.45
CA LEU A 240 -21.53 -9.34 19.60
C LEU A 240 -23.00 -9.61 19.22
N ALA A 241 -23.29 -10.85 18.79
CA ALA A 241 -24.65 -11.27 18.44
C ALA A 241 -25.61 -11.21 19.64
N ARG A 242 -25.15 -11.57 20.86
CA ARG A 242 -25.94 -11.48 22.09
C ARG A 242 -26.34 -10.04 22.42
N TYR A 243 -25.48 -9.09 22.10
CA TYR A 243 -25.77 -7.67 22.30
C TYR A 243 -26.45 -7.00 21.10
N GLY A 244 -26.85 -7.77 20.09
CA GLY A 244 -27.52 -7.25 18.89
C GLY A 244 -26.61 -6.42 17.98
N VAL A 245 -25.29 -6.58 18.09
CA VAL A 245 -24.33 -5.90 17.23
C VAL A 245 -24.18 -6.66 15.91
N PRO A 246 -24.48 -6.05 14.75
CA PRO A 246 -24.32 -6.71 13.45
C PRO A 246 -22.84 -7.05 13.24
N ALA A 247 -22.52 -8.31 13.02
CA ALA A 247 -21.15 -8.78 12.82
C ALA A 247 -21.09 -9.92 11.80
N LEU A 248 -19.98 -10.00 11.07
CA LEU A 248 -19.74 -11.06 10.12
C LEU A 248 -19.62 -12.42 10.83
N ASP A 249 -20.52 -13.33 10.50
CA ASP A 249 -20.50 -14.69 11.05
C ASP A 249 -19.24 -15.44 10.60
N PRO A 250 -18.36 -15.89 11.52
CA PRO A 250 -17.16 -16.64 11.20
C PRO A 250 -17.39 -17.89 10.33
N ARG A 251 -18.59 -18.51 10.43
CA ARG A 251 -18.97 -19.69 9.64
C ARG A 251 -19.09 -19.42 8.14
N ARG A 252 -19.26 -18.16 7.77
CA ARG A 252 -19.27 -17.72 6.36
C ARG A 252 -17.86 -17.58 5.76
N LEU A 253 -16.82 -17.58 6.60
CA LEU A 253 -15.44 -17.49 6.15
C LEU A 253 -14.88 -18.87 5.79
N LYS A 254 -14.21 -18.93 4.67
CA LYS A 254 -13.49 -20.13 4.24
C LYS A 254 -11.99 -19.88 4.39
N LEU A 255 -11.42 -20.05 5.58
CA LEU A 255 -10.00 -19.81 5.86
C LEU A 255 -9.14 -21.01 5.46
N TYR A 256 -9.04 -22.05 6.27
CA TYR A 256 -8.22 -23.22 6.01
C TYR A 256 -9.01 -24.53 6.23
N SER A 257 -8.54 -25.63 5.63
CA SER A 257 -9.16 -26.93 5.81
C SER A 257 -8.90 -27.49 7.22
N ALA A 258 -9.79 -28.39 7.69
CA ALA A 258 -9.61 -29.06 8.98
C ALA A 258 -8.31 -29.89 9.04
N GLU A 259 -7.83 -30.38 7.90
CA GLU A 259 -6.56 -31.09 7.79
C GLU A 259 -5.38 -30.13 8.00
N ARG A 260 -5.45 -28.96 7.39
CA ARG A 260 -4.44 -27.91 7.53
C ARG A 260 -4.27 -27.45 8.98
N TYR A 261 -5.36 -27.23 9.69
CA TYR A 261 -5.31 -26.88 11.12
C TYR A 261 -4.68 -27.98 12.00
N ARG A 262 -4.68 -29.24 11.54
CA ARG A 262 -4.06 -30.37 12.26
C ARG A 262 -2.58 -30.59 11.88
N SER A 263 -2.09 -29.92 10.87
CA SER A 263 -0.70 -30.05 10.39
C SER A 263 0.27 -29.56 11.47
N PRO A 264 1.30 -30.32 11.83
CA PRO A 264 2.28 -29.90 12.83
C PRO A 264 2.99 -28.61 12.44
N GLY A 265 2.99 -27.62 13.36
CA GLY A 265 3.64 -26.33 13.12
C GLY A 265 2.83 -25.35 12.25
N PHE A 266 1.57 -25.65 11.93
CA PHE A 266 0.69 -24.69 11.25
C PHE A 266 0.42 -23.50 12.18
N PRO A 267 0.66 -22.24 11.72
CA PRO A 267 0.72 -21.09 12.62
C PRO A 267 -0.64 -20.50 12.99
N PHE A 268 -1.74 -20.98 12.39
CA PHE A 268 -3.07 -20.40 12.56
C PHE A 268 -4.01 -21.31 13.34
N ALA A 269 -4.84 -20.69 14.18
CA ALA A 269 -5.93 -21.35 14.88
C ALA A 269 -7.24 -21.29 14.08
N PRO A 270 -8.16 -22.26 14.21
CA PRO A 270 -9.48 -22.15 13.60
C PRO A 270 -10.30 -21.04 14.29
N LEU A 271 -10.86 -20.14 13.49
CA LEU A 271 -11.80 -19.14 13.99
C LEU A 271 -13.16 -19.78 14.21
N LYS A 272 -13.65 -19.72 15.44
CA LYS A 272 -14.97 -20.21 15.85
C LYS A 272 -15.85 -19.04 16.28
N THR A 273 -17.15 -19.29 16.47
CA THR A 273 -18.09 -18.26 16.91
C THR A 273 -17.82 -17.76 18.34
N ASP A 274 -17.16 -18.58 19.17
CA ASP A 274 -16.75 -18.28 20.54
C ASP A 274 -15.31 -17.75 20.66
N SER A 275 -14.58 -17.66 19.55
CA SER A 275 -13.19 -17.18 19.54
C SER A 275 -13.15 -15.66 19.70
N ASP A 276 -12.38 -15.18 20.67
CA ASP A 276 -12.13 -13.75 20.85
C ASP A 276 -11.11 -13.26 19.83
N CYS A 277 -11.44 -12.16 19.15
CA CYS A 277 -10.55 -11.43 18.26
C CYS A 277 -10.90 -9.94 18.22
N SER A 278 -10.02 -9.16 17.63
CA SER A 278 -10.28 -7.74 17.34
C SER A 278 -11.25 -7.61 16.16
N TRP A 279 -12.23 -6.72 16.31
CA TRP A 279 -13.24 -6.40 15.30
C TRP A 279 -13.17 -4.94 14.95
N VAL A 280 -13.39 -4.61 13.67
CA VAL A 280 -13.49 -3.25 13.14
C VAL A 280 -14.80 -3.08 12.41
N GLU A 281 -15.32 -1.84 12.41
CA GLU A 281 -16.54 -1.53 11.69
C GLU A 281 -16.28 -1.45 10.19
N GLY A 282 -17.14 -2.07 9.42
CA GLY A 282 -17.26 -1.99 7.99
C GLY A 282 -18.68 -1.63 7.57
N PHE A 283 -18.92 -1.60 6.28
CA PHE A 283 -20.22 -1.30 5.69
C PHE A 283 -20.62 -2.38 4.68
N SER A 284 -21.80 -2.96 4.89
CA SER A 284 -22.40 -3.90 3.95
C SER A 284 -23.13 -3.14 2.83
N HIS A 285 -22.61 -3.21 1.61
CA HIS A 285 -23.24 -2.63 0.44
C HIS A 285 -24.52 -3.36 0.05
N THR A 286 -24.67 -4.61 0.50
CA THR A 286 -25.83 -5.45 0.23
C THR A 286 -27.01 -5.09 1.13
N THR A 287 -26.77 -4.87 2.42
CA THR A 287 -27.84 -4.52 3.37
C THR A 287 -28.00 -3.02 3.58
N GLY A 288 -26.98 -2.22 3.23
CA GLY A 288 -26.93 -0.79 3.50
C GLY A 288 -26.67 -0.43 4.96
N GLU A 289 -26.12 -1.37 5.77
CA GLU A 289 -25.91 -1.21 7.20
C GLU A 289 -24.44 -1.40 7.59
N ALA A 290 -24.08 -0.85 8.77
CA ALA A 290 -22.79 -1.11 9.37
C ALA A 290 -22.69 -2.58 9.84
N VAL A 291 -21.52 -3.19 9.67
CA VAL A 291 -21.25 -4.57 10.06
C VAL A 291 -19.83 -4.67 10.62
N TRP A 292 -19.67 -5.34 11.76
CA TRP A 292 -18.36 -5.57 12.33
C TRP A 292 -17.69 -6.78 11.68
N VAL A 293 -16.43 -6.62 11.27
CA VAL A 293 -15.63 -7.68 10.65
C VAL A 293 -14.36 -7.93 11.46
N PRO A 294 -13.84 -9.18 11.49
CA PRO A 294 -12.58 -9.47 12.15
C PRO A 294 -11.44 -8.65 11.58
N ALA A 295 -10.73 -7.90 12.41
CA ALA A 295 -9.68 -6.96 12.00
C ALA A 295 -8.53 -7.64 11.22
N PHE A 296 -8.20 -8.90 11.56
CA PHE A 296 -7.15 -9.65 10.87
C PHE A 296 -7.45 -9.94 9.39
N LEU A 297 -8.71 -9.79 8.93
CA LEU A 297 -9.04 -9.93 7.51
C LEU A 297 -8.58 -8.72 6.68
N VAL A 298 -8.47 -7.56 7.30
CA VAL A 298 -8.31 -6.28 6.61
C VAL A 298 -7.03 -5.53 6.96
N SER A 299 -6.36 -5.88 8.07
CA SER A 299 -5.13 -5.21 8.52
C SER A 299 -4.08 -6.20 8.97
N ARG A 300 -2.80 -5.86 8.76
CA ARG A 300 -1.66 -6.62 9.29
C ARG A 300 -1.40 -6.35 10.78
N GLU A 301 -2.00 -5.31 11.32
CA GLU A 301 -1.86 -4.98 12.75
C GLU A 301 -2.53 -6.04 13.62
N ARG A 302 -1.86 -6.40 14.71
CA ARG A 302 -2.36 -7.36 15.70
C ARG A 302 -2.17 -6.84 17.10
N GLN A 303 -3.12 -7.14 17.95
CA GLN A 303 -2.95 -6.90 19.37
C GLN A 303 -2.03 -7.96 20.00
N ALA A 304 -1.22 -7.54 20.97
CA ALA A 304 -0.34 -8.47 21.68
C ALA A 304 -1.15 -9.55 22.40
N GLY A 305 -0.83 -10.82 22.14
CA GLY A 305 -1.51 -11.96 22.74
C GLY A 305 -2.74 -12.47 21.98
N GLU A 306 -3.15 -11.80 20.91
CA GLU A 306 -4.25 -12.26 20.06
C GLU A 306 -3.85 -13.50 19.25
N ALA A 307 -4.75 -14.49 19.18
CA ALA A 307 -4.55 -15.68 18.38
C ALA A 307 -4.48 -15.33 16.87
N ARG A 308 -3.63 -16.05 16.14
CA ARG A 308 -3.56 -15.92 14.67
C ARG A 308 -4.60 -16.82 14.03
N PHE A 309 -5.54 -16.25 13.27
CA PHE A 309 -6.55 -16.99 12.53
C PHE A 309 -6.25 -17.08 11.04
N ALA A 310 -5.71 -16.03 10.47
CA ALA A 310 -5.16 -15.94 9.12
C ALA A 310 -4.21 -14.74 9.03
N ASP A 311 -3.47 -14.63 7.94
CA ASP A 311 -2.88 -13.37 7.53
C ASP A 311 -3.90 -12.56 6.73
N PRO A 312 -3.83 -11.21 6.75
CA PRO A 312 -4.73 -10.36 5.99
C PRO A 312 -4.76 -10.78 4.53
N LEU A 313 -5.95 -10.80 3.97
CA LEU A 313 -6.12 -11.11 2.55
C LEU A 313 -5.52 -9.97 1.73
N PRO A 314 -4.56 -10.21 0.84
CA PRO A 314 -4.08 -9.14 -0.05
C PRO A 314 -5.16 -8.77 -1.08
N ALA A 315 -6.01 -9.72 -1.48
CA ALA A 315 -7.10 -9.50 -2.39
C ALA A 315 -8.24 -8.71 -1.73
N GLY A 316 -8.71 -7.68 -2.40
CA GLY A 316 -9.77 -6.80 -1.91
C GLY A 316 -9.30 -5.46 -1.38
N LEU A 317 -7.99 -5.28 -1.13
CA LEU A 317 -7.43 -4.01 -0.71
C LEU A 317 -7.09 -3.15 -1.92
N ALA A 318 -7.68 -1.97 -2.04
CA ALA A 318 -7.47 -1.09 -3.19
C ALA A 318 -7.57 0.39 -2.83
N THR A 319 -7.08 1.23 -3.74
CA THR A 319 -7.15 2.69 -3.68
C THR A 319 -8.08 3.26 -4.73
N GLY A 320 -8.48 4.50 -4.52
CA GLY A 320 -9.24 5.28 -5.49
C GLY A 320 -9.19 6.77 -5.19
N THR A 321 -9.61 7.59 -6.15
CA THR A 321 -9.82 9.04 -5.97
C THR A 321 -11.18 9.34 -5.31
N SER A 322 -11.99 8.32 -5.08
CA SER A 322 -13.21 8.35 -4.29
C SER A 322 -13.39 7.03 -3.54
N ALA A 323 -14.20 7.04 -2.48
CA ALA A 323 -14.52 5.83 -1.71
C ALA A 323 -15.17 4.75 -2.60
N GLU A 324 -16.10 5.12 -3.48
CA GLU A 324 -16.73 4.19 -4.42
C GLU A 324 -15.72 3.55 -5.37
N GLN A 325 -14.78 4.32 -5.89
CA GLN A 325 -13.72 3.79 -6.74
C GLN A 325 -12.81 2.83 -5.99
N ALA A 326 -12.42 3.14 -4.75
CA ALA A 326 -11.61 2.25 -3.92
C ALA A 326 -12.34 0.93 -3.64
N VAL A 327 -13.62 0.99 -3.29
CA VAL A 327 -14.46 -0.21 -3.08
C VAL A 327 -14.63 -1.02 -4.37
N THR A 328 -14.86 -0.36 -5.51
CA THR A 328 -15.01 -1.03 -6.81
C THR A 328 -13.72 -1.76 -7.20
N SER A 329 -12.58 -1.08 -7.10
CA SER A 329 -11.28 -1.68 -7.37
C SER A 329 -10.98 -2.83 -6.40
N GLY A 330 -11.33 -2.68 -5.11
CA GLY A 330 -11.20 -3.74 -4.12
C GLY A 330 -12.09 -4.95 -4.43
N LEU A 331 -13.30 -4.72 -4.94
CA LEU A 331 -14.18 -5.81 -5.37
C LEU A 331 -13.61 -6.54 -6.59
N GLU A 332 -13.09 -5.82 -7.58
CA GLU A 332 -12.38 -6.41 -8.72
C GLU A 332 -11.21 -7.30 -8.28
N GLU A 333 -10.39 -6.83 -7.33
CA GLU A 333 -9.30 -7.60 -6.73
C GLU A 333 -9.81 -8.88 -6.00
N ALA A 334 -10.90 -8.76 -5.23
CA ALA A 334 -11.51 -9.90 -4.54
C ALA A 334 -12.08 -10.93 -5.52
N LEU A 335 -12.68 -10.48 -6.63
CA LEU A 335 -13.28 -11.32 -7.67
C LEU A 335 -12.25 -11.89 -8.65
N ALA A 336 -11.08 -11.27 -8.81
CA ALA A 336 -9.99 -11.83 -9.61
C ALA A 336 -9.60 -13.23 -9.11
N GLY A 337 -9.95 -13.49 -7.88
CA GLY A 337 -9.71 -14.77 -7.25
C GLY A 337 -8.24 -14.97 -6.95
N ASP A 338 -7.97 -16.04 -6.23
CA ASP A 338 -6.61 -16.40 -5.92
C ASP A 338 -5.95 -17.07 -7.13
N PRO A 339 -4.87 -16.46 -7.65
CA PRO A 339 -4.00 -17.12 -8.62
C PRO A 339 -3.53 -18.50 -8.17
N THR A 340 -3.40 -18.68 -6.85
CA THR A 340 -2.99 -19.96 -6.31
C THR A 340 -4.10 -21.01 -6.42
N THR A 341 -5.36 -20.63 -6.35
CA THR A 341 -6.48 -21.54 -6.56
C THR A 341 -6.43 -22.19 -7.94
N LEU A 342 -6.03 -21.45 -8.98
CA LEU A 342 -5.81 -21.99 -10.32
C LEU A 342 -4.76 -23.11 -10.38
N TRP A 343 -3.76 -23.05 -9.50
CA TRP A 343 -2.62 -23.93 -9.55
C TRP A 343 -2.76 -25.14 -8.63
N TRP A 344 -3.32 -24.94 -7.45
CA TRP A 344 -3.34 -25.91 -6.37
C TRP A 344 -4.62 -26.75 -6.34
N THR A 345 -5.77 -26.18 -6.65
CA THR A 345 -7.06 -26.88 -6.55
C THR A 345 -7.45 -27.68 -7.80
N GLY A 346 -6.61 -27.62 -8.87
CA GLY A 346 -6.85 -28.42 -10.07
C GLY A 346 -8.10 -28.00 -10.82
N MET A 347 -8.24 -26.70 -11.17
CA MET A 347 -9.32 -26.25 -12.06
C MET A 347 -9.48 -27.18 -13.25
N PRO A 348 -10.64 -27.81 -13.43
CA PRO A 348 -10.77 -28.98 -14.29
C PRO A 348 -10.70 -28.67 -15.78
N ARG A 349 -10.89 -27.43 -16.21
CA ARG A 349 -10.98 -27.04 -17.62
C ARG A 349 -10.38 -25.67 -17.88
N LEU A 350 -9.06 -25.61 -18.03
CA LEU A 350 -8.43 -24.40 -18.56
C LEU A 350 -8.62 -24.35 -20.08
N ALA A 351 -8.85 -23.15 -20.60
CA ALA A 351 -8.83 -22.83 -22.02
C ALA A 351 -7.86 -21.66 -22.25
N ARG A 352 -7.43 -21.46 -23.47
CA ARG A 352 -6.65 -20.27 -23.84
C ARG A 352 -7.47 -19.37 -24.76
N LEU A 353 -7.21 -18.08 -24.69
CA LEU A 353 -7.73 -17.10 -25.62
C LEU A 353 -6.71 -16.88 -26.74
N PRO A 354 -7.14 -16.82 -28.01
CA PRO A 354 -6.28 -16.35 -29.10
C PRO A 354 -5.78 -14.93 -28.79
N ILE A 355 -4.51 -14.66 -29.03
CA ILE A 355 -3.95 -13.32 -28.79
C ILE A 355 -4.42 -12.38 -29.90
N PRO A 356 -5.28 -11.37 -29.60
CA PRO A 356 -5.78 -10.45 -30.60
C PRO A 356 -4.67 -9.47 -31.05
N ASP A 357 -4.83 -8.88 -32.23
CA ASP A 357 -3.81 -8.01 -32.83
C ASP A 357 -3.42 -6.81 -31.93
N GLY A 358 -4.39 -6.26 -31.21
CA GLY A 358 -4.14 -5.21 -30.23
C GLY A 358 -3.15 -5.61 -29.14
N ILE A 359 -3.29 -6.80 -28.56
CA ILE A 359 -2.36 -7.35 -27.57
C ILE A 359 -1.05 -7.80 -28.24
N ARG A 360 -1.15 -8.45 -29.41
CA ARG A 360 0.03 -8.89 -30.18
C ARG A 360 0.98 -7.72 -30.44
N SER A 361 0.44 -6.55 -30.79
CA SER A 361 1.24 -5.35 -31.02
C SER A 361 1.95 -4.85 -29.75
N LEU A 362 1.40 -5.07 -28.54
CA LEU A 362 2.02 -4.68 -27.28
C LEU A 362 3.28 -5.49 -26.94
N ILE A 363 3.29 -6.76 -27.36
CA ILE A 363 4.34 -7.74 -27.03
C ILE A 363 5.15 -8.19 -28.25
N ALA A 364 5.06 -7.47 -29.37
CA ALA A 364 5.70 -7.90 -30.63
C ALA A 364 7.22 -8.05 -30.53
N ASP A 365 7.87 -7.27 -29.69
CA ASP A 365 9.31 -7.25 -29.44
C ASP A 365 9.79 -8.29 -28.43
N THR A 366 8.89 -9.11 -27.86
CA THR A 366 9.23 -10.13 -26.86
C THR A 366 9.18 -11.56 -27.40
N ALA A 367 8.82 -11.75 -28.66
CA ALA A 367 8.44 -13.05 -29.23
C ALA A 367 9.55 -14.12 -29.13
N ASP A 368 10.82 -13.74 -29.17
CA ASP A 368 11.95 -14.66 -29.12
C ASP A 368 12.29 -15.15 -27.70
N GLY A 369 11.93 -14.38 -26.68
CA GLY A 369 12.28 -14.65 -25.29
C GLY A 369 11.13 -15.10 -24.39
N HIS A 370 9.89 -14.74 -24.74
CA HIS A 370 8.72 -15.00 -23.89
C HIS A 370 7.61 -15.73 -24.64
N GLU A 371 6.95 -16.61 -23.91
CA GLU A 371 5.70 -17.24 -24.33
C GLU A 371 4.56 -16.69 -23.46
N VAL A 372 3.53 -16.16 -24.10
CA VAL A 372 2.36 -15.59 -23.46
C VAL A 372 1.14 -16.46 -23.69
N THR A 373 0.42 -16.79 -22.64
CA THR A 373 -0.87 -17.49 -22.69
C THR A 373 -1.90 -16.68 -21.90
N LEU A 374 -2.98 -16.29 -22.55
CA LEU A 374 -4.14 -15.67 -21.91
C LEU A 374 -5.15 -16.74 -21.55
N ILE A 375 -5.63 -16.73 -20.31
CA ILE A 375 -6.46 -17.77 -19.74
C ILE A 375 -7.71 -17.12 -19.16
N PRO A 376 -8.90 -17.38 -19.71
CA PRO A 376 -10.14 -16.92 -19.10
C PRO A 376 -10.37 -17.69 -17.80
N LEU A 377 -10.74 -16.96 -16.76
CA LEU A 377 -11.05 -17.51 -15.44
C LEU A 377 -12.57 -17.55 -15.27
N ASP A 378 -13.12 -18.75 -15.45
CA ASP A 378 -14.54 -18.95 -15.17
C ASP A 378 -14.80 -18.73 -13.67
N ASN A 379 -15.78 -17.93 -13.37
CA ASN A 379 -16.22 -17.63 -12.01
C ASN A 379 -17.74 -17.65 -11.92
N GLU A 380 -18.26 -17.89 -10.73
CA GLU A 380 -19.69 -18.01 -10.48
C GLU A 380 -20.47 -16.69 -10.65
N PHE A 381 -19.76 -15.55 -10.77
CA PHE A 381 -20.37 -14.23 -10.85
C PHE A 381 -20.58 -13.73 -12.29
N ASP A 382 -20.13 -14.49 -13.28
CA ASP A 382 -20.17 -14.09 -14.68
C ASP A 382 -19.54 -12.70 -14.93
N VAL A 383 -18.38 -12.45 -14.32
CA VAL A 383 -17.55 -11.25 -14.53
C VAL A 383 -16.32 -11.60 -15.38
N PRO A 384 -15.87 -10.70 -16.26
CA PRO A 384 -14.67 -10.95 -17.06
C PRO A 384 -13.41 -10.98 -16.17
N ALA A 385 -12.85 -12.16 -16.02
CA ALA A 385 -11.62 -12.40 -15.27
C ALA A 385 -10.59 -13.10 -16.16
N ILE A 386 -9.39 -12.55 -16.26
CA ILE A 386 -8.31 -13.07 -17.12
C ILE A 386 -7.04 -13.25 -16.32
N ALA A 387 -6.39 -14.40 -16.53
CA ALA A 387 -5.00 -14.60 -16.16
C ALA A 387 -4.09 -14.49 -17.38
N ALA A 388 -2.93 -13.87 -17.20
CA ALA A 388 -1.84 -13.86 -18.17
C ALA A 388 -0.65 -14.66 -17.63
N ALA A 389 -0.33 -15.74 -18.30
CA ALA A 389 0.87 -16.51 -18.03
C ALA A 389 2.00 -16.05 -18.97
N VAL A 390 3.08 -15.55 -18.41
CA VAL A 390 4.27 -15.08 -19.13
C VAL A 390 5.44 -15.97 -18.76
N PHE A 391 5.88 -16.78 -19.71
CA PHE A 391 7.01 -17.70 -19.53
C PHE A 391 8.26 -17.16 -20.22
N ASP A 392 9.24 -16.76 -19.41
CA ASP A 392 10.59 -16.41 -19.87
C ASP A 392 11.35 -17.69 -20.21
N ARG A 393 11.59 -17.94 -21.50
CA ARG A 393 12.25 -19.14 -22.01
C ARG A 393 13.74 -19.19 -21.65
N VAL A 394 14.38 -18.01 -21.56
CA VAL A 394 15.80 -17.89 -21.25
C VAL A 394 16.06 -18.13 -19.77
N ALA A 395 15.39 -17.36 -18.91
CA ALA A 395 15.53 -17.51 -17.46
C ALA A 395 14.71 -18.69 -16.90
N ARG A 396 13.86 -19.33 -17.72
CA ARG A 396 12.95 -20.43 -17.33
C ARG A 396 12.10 -20.07 -16.14
N ARG A 397 11.47 -18.91 -16.21
CA ARG A 397 10.60 -18.36 -15.15
C ARG A 397 9.20 -18.16 -15.67
N LEU A 398 8.22 -18.51 -14.85
CA LEU A 398 6.81 -18.27 -15.12
C LEU A 398 6.29 -17.19 -14.15
N SER A 399 5.79 -16.12 -14.70
CA SER A 399 5.02 -15.11 -13.97
C SER A 399 3.55 -15.15 -14.39
N LEU A 400 2.70 -14.72 -13.50
CA LEU A 400 1.25 -14.72 -13.66
C LEU A 400 0.72 -13.39 -13.20
N GLY A 401 -0.06 -12.75 -14.05
CA GLY A 401 -0.86 -11.61 -13.68
C GLY A 401 -2.34 -11.93 -13.79
N PHE A 402 -3.17 -11.19 -13.08
CA PHE A 402 -4.60 -11.43 -12.95
C PHE A 402 -5.35 -10.12 -12.97
N ALA A 403 -6.46 -10.06 -13.66
CA ALA A 403 -7.33 -8.89 -13.60
C ALA A 403 -8.80 -9.27 -13.83
N VAL A 404 -9.66 -8.53 -13.16
CA VAL A 404 -11.10 -8.43 -13.43
C VAL A 404 -11.39 -7.02 -13.89
N ARG A 405 -12.04 -6.89 -15.05
CA ARG A 405 -12.48 -5.60 -15.60
C ARG A 405 -13.83 -5.78 -16.27
N PRO A 406 -14.60 -4.70 -16.54
CA PRO A 406 -15.89 -4.82 -17.24
C PRO A 406 -15.77 -5.45 -18.60
N ASP A 407 -14.65 -5.27 -19.25
CA ASP A 407 -14.31 -5.80 -20.57
C ASP A 407 -13.15 -6.80 -20.48
N ALA A 408 -13.28 -7.94 -21.13
CA ALA A 408 -12.28 -9.00 -21.09
C ALA A 408 -10.94 -8.61 -21.73
N LEU A 409 -10.95 -7.75 -22.75
CA LEU A 409 -9.73 -7.29 -23.40
C LEU A 409 -8.95 -6.31 -22.49
N GLU A 410 -9.65 -5.47 -21.74
CA GLU A 410 -9.04 -4.61 -20.71
C GLU A 410 -8.46 -5.46 -19.58
N ALA A 411 -9.20 -6.46 -19.09
CA ALA A 411 -8.70 -7.42 -18.11
C ALA A 411 -7.43 -8.13 -18.61
N ALA A 412 -7.40 -8.56 -19.87
CA ALA A 412 -6.23 -9.22 -20.44
C ALA A 412 -5.00 -8.31 -20.55
N LYS A 413 -5.19 -7.04 -20.94
CA LYS A 413 -4.09 -6.06 -21.01
C LYS A 413 -3.48 -5.81 -19.63
N GLU A 414 -4.33 -5.69 -18.62
CA GLU A 414 -3.87 -5.44 -17.25
C GLU A 414 -3.20 -6.66 -16.64
N ALA A 415 -3.82 -7.85 -16.74
CA ALA A 415 -3.20 -9.09 -16.33
C ALA A 415 -1.83 -9.31 -16.99
N LEU A 416 -1.70 -8.93 -18.27
CA LEU A 416 -0.45 -9.02 -18.99
C LEU A 416 0.59 -8.01 -18.49
N ALA A 417 0.19 -6.78 -18.19
CA ALA A 417 1.08 -5.78 -17.59
C ALA A 417 1.61 -6.24 -16.24
N GLU A 418 0.72 -6.76 -15.38
CA GLU A 418 1.10 -7.33 -14.08
C GLU A 418 2.04 -8.54 -14.25
N GLY A 419 1.72 -9.47 -15.14
CA GLY A 419 2.55 -10.64 -15.43
C GLY A 419 3.97 -10.27 -15.83
N PHE A 420 4.14 -9.26 -16.68
CA PHE A 420 5.47 -8.76 -17.04
C PHE A 420 6.13 -7.95 -15.89
N ALA A 421 5.38 -7.13 -15.16
CA ALA A 421 5.92 -6.35 -14.03
C ALA A 421 6.50 -7.25 -12.93
N LEU A 422 5.91 -8.42 -12.68
CA LEU A 422 6.41 -9.42 -11.74
C LEU A 422 7.82 -9.93 -12.08
N HIS A 423 8.31 -9.78 -13.31
CA HIS A 423 9.71 -10.12 -13.63
C HIS A 423 10.71 -9.32 -12.78
N HIS A 424 10.35 -8.10 -12.38
CA HIS A 424 11.20 -7.31 -11.47
C HIS A 424 11.33 -8.01 -10.10
N THR A 425 10.21 -8.43 -9.52
CA THR A 425 10.19 -9.19 -8.25
C THR A 425 10.95 -10.51 -8.37
N TYR A 426 10.73 -11.25 -9.45
CA TYR A 426 11.47 -12.50 -9.69
C TYR A 426 12.97 -12.32 -9.83
N ARG A 427 13.42 -11.21 -10.42
CA ARG A 427 14.86 -10.90 -10.48
C ARG A 427 15.44 -10.68 -9.09
N ALA A 428 14.72 -9.96 -8.22
CA ALA A 428 15.17 -9.75 -6.85
C ALA A 428 15.20 -11.06 -6.04
N LEU A 429 14.19 -11.93 -6.22
CA LEU A 429 14.14 -13.25 -5.58
C LEU A 429 15.24 -14.20 -6.08
N ASP A 430 15.69 -14.02 -7.32
CA ASP A 430 16.68 -14.86 -8.01
C ASP A 430 18.12 -14.31 -7.90
N ASP A 431 18.30 -13.23 -7.15
CA ASP A 431 19.59 -12.63 -6.84
C ASP A 431 19.86 -12.71 -5.34
N GLU A 432 21.08 -13.10 -4.95
CA GLU A 432 21.44 -13.32 -3.54
C GLU A 432 21.29 -12.04 -2.70
N ARG A 433 21.69 -10.88 -3.25
CA ARG A 433 21.59 -9.59 -2.55
C ARG A 433 20.15 -9.10 -2.50
N GLY A 434 19.42 -9.23 -3.61
CA GLY A 434 18.01 -8.89 -3.70
C GLY A 434 17.16 -9.70 -2.73
N LEU A 435 17.33 -11.02 -2.73
CA LEU A 435 16.62 -11.90 -1.79
C LEU A 435 17.01 -11.62 -0.34
N SER A 436 18.27 -11.32 -0.05
CA SER A 436 18.70 -10.96 1.30
C SER A 436 18.07 -9.65 1.78
N ALA A 437 17.81 -8.71 0.88
CA ALA A 437 17.07 -7.49 1.19
C ALA A 437 15.59 -7.80 1.48
N LEU A 438 14.93 -8.58 0.61
CA LEU A 438 13.54 -8.99 0.78
C LEU A 438 13.32 -9.79 2.08
N ARG A 439 14.23 -10.68 2.44
CA ARG A 439 14.13 -11.47 3.68
C ARG A 439 14.18 -10.66 4.97
N ARG A 440 14.74 -9.45 4.95
CA ARG A 440 14.69 -8.56 6.12
C ARG A 440 13.28 -8.02 6.39
N GLU A 441 12.45 -7.97 5.37
CA GLU A 441 11.07 -7.48 5.43
C GLU A 441 10.06 -8.65 5.47
N HIS A 442 10.38 -9.74 4.77
CA HIS A 442 9.57 -10.94 4.62
C HIS A 442 10.33 -12.15 5.18
N GLY A 443 10.26 -12.32 6.50
CA GLY A 443 11.06 -13.31 7.25
C GLY A 443 10.81 -14.77 6.87
N ASP A 444 9.67 -15.06 6.23
CA ASP A 444 9.26 -16.42 5.84
C ASP A 444 9.92 -16.92 4.54
N LEU A 445 10.50 -16.00 3.75
CA LEU A 445 11.27 -16.36 2.57
C LEU A 445 12.48 -17.24 2.93
N LYS A 446 12.72 -18.28 2.15
CA LYS A 446 13.86 -19.18 2.34
C LYS A 446 15.17 -18.55 1.86
N PRO A 447 16.34 -18.98 2.38
CA PRO A 447 17.64 -18.51 1.92
C PRO A 447 17.85 -18.71 0.42
N TYR A 448 18.70 -17.86 -0.17
CA TYR A 448 19.06 -17.96 -1.59
C TYR A 448 19.60 -19.35 -1.96
N ARG A 449 19.16 -19.82 -3.12
CA ARG A 449 19.61 -21.08 -3.72
C ARG A 449 19.99 -20.88 -5.19
N ALA A 450 21.24 -21.04 -5.50
CA ALA A 450 21.73 -20.95 -6.89
C ALA A 450 21.11 -22.03 -7.80
N ASP A 451 20.71 -23.19 -7.24
CA ASP A 451 20.04 -24.28 -7.94
C ASP A 451 18.51 -24.08 -8.07
N ARG A 452 17.97 -23.02 -7.46
CA ARG A 452 16.52 -22.69 -7.40
C ARG A 452 15.64 -23.84 -6.86
N ARG A 453 16.19 -24.84 -6.21
CA ARG A 453 15.41 -25.98 -5.68
C ARG A 453 14.65 -25.60 -4.41
N TYR A 454 13.82 -24.59 -4.50
CA TYR A 454 13.08 -24.04 -3.37
C TYR A 454 12.02 -24.99 -2.79
N LEU A 455 11.46 -25.92 -3.62
CA LEU A 455 10.58 -26.95 -3.11
C LEU A 455 11.23 -27.81 -2.02
N ASP A 456 12.55 -27.99 -2.04
CA ASP A 456 13.29 -28.71 -1.01
C ASP A 456 13.52 -27.90 0.27
N SER A 457 13.20 -26.59 0.23
CA SER A 457 13.38 -25.66 1.35
C SER A 457 12.08 -25.39 2.08
N TYR A 458 10.95 -25.62 1.44
CA TYR A 458 9.63 -25.53 2.02
C TYR A 458 9.17 -26.91 2.49
N ARG A 459 8.24 -26.95 3.43
CA ARG A 459 7.61 -28.19 3.90
C ARG A 459 6.76 -28.79 2.77
N ASP A 460 6.66 -30.12 2.76
CA ASP A 460 5.85 -30.85 1.76
C ASP A 460 4.37 -30.46 1.81
N ASP A 461 3.87 -30.08 2.99
CA ASP A 461 2.51 -29.63 3.24
C ASP A 461 2.35 -28.11 3.04
N PHE A 462 3.39 -27.38 2.67
CA PHE A 462 3.41 -25.91 2.53
C PHE A 462 2.89 -25.13 3.75
N ALA A 463 2.94 -25.71 4.95
CA ALA A 463 2.49 -25.06 6.17
C ALA A 463 3.31 -23.80 6.53
N ASP A 464 4.51 -23.67 6.00
CA ASP A 464 5.42 -22.55 6.13
C ASP A 464 5.36 -21.54 4.97
N VAL A 465 4.36 -21.66 4.09
CA VAL A 465 4.05 -20.66 3.06
C VAL A 465 3.00 -19.72 3.64
N THR A 466 3.46 -18.65 4.27
CA THR A 466 2.64 -17.69 5.01
C THR A 466 2.63 -16.30 4.36
N ASP A 467 3.60 -16.01 3.50
CA ASP A 467 3.72 -14.78 2.73
C ASP A 467 3.50 -15.06 1.23
N PRO A 468 2.76 -14.24 0.49
CA PRO A 468 2.58 -14.39 -0.96
C PRO A 468 3.91 -14.49 -1.76
N LEU A 469 4.98 -13.80 -1.30
CA LEU A 469 6.29 -13.90 -1.94
C LEU A 469 6.91 -15.31 -1.85
N CYS A 470 6.52 -16.11 -0.85
CA CYS A 470 6.93 -17.51 -0.77
C CYS A 470 6.45 -18.31 -2.01
N LEU A 471 5.24 -18.01 -2.50
CA LEU A 471 4.71 -18.63 -3.71
C LEU A 471 5.53 -18.25 -4.96
N HIS A 472 5.95 -16.98 -5.04
CA HIS A 472 6.83 -16.53 -6.13
C HIS A 472 8.19 -17.22 -6.02
N GLN A 473 8.74 -17.38 -4.82
CA GLN A 473 9.99 -18.10 -4.61
C GLN A 473 9.86 -19.60 -5.00
N ILE A 474 8.76 -20.26 -4.64
CA ILE A 474 8.47 -21.64 -5.06
C ILE A 474 8.37 -21.75 -6.58
N ARG A 475 7.78 -20.77 -7.27
CA ARG A 475 7.67 -20.75 -8.73
C ARG A 475 9.00 -20.59 -9.44
N LEU A 476 10.04 -20.09 -8.78
CA LEU A 476 11.41 -20.11 -9.31
C LEU A 476 11.97 -21.54 -9.43
N ASP A 477 11.44 -22.50 -8.66
CA ASP A 477 11.85 -23.89 -8.77
C ASP A 477 11.43 -24.47 -10.12
N PRO A 478 12.38 -24.97 -10.94
CA PRO A 478 12.06 -25.48 -12.27
C PRO A 478 11.03 -26.62 -12.26
N ARG A 479 10.92 -27.36 -11.14
CA ARG A 479 9.95 -28.45 -10.98
C ARG A 479 8.54 -27.89 -10.80
N ALA A 480 8.38 -26.81 -10.03
CA ALA A 480 7.09 -26.14 -9.87
C ALA A 480 6.69 -25.40 -11.16
N GLY A 481 7.57 -24.55 -11.69
CA GLY A 481 7.32 -23.82 -12.93
C GLY A 481 7.09 -24.75 -14.13
N GLY A 482 7.82 -25.86 -14.21
CA GLY A 482 7.65 -26.85 -15.27
C GLY A 482 6.31 -27.60 -15.23
N ARG A 483 5.78 -27.92 -14.04
CA ARG A 483 4.43 -28.52 -13.89
C ARG A 483 3.36 -27.58 -14.40
N VAL A 484 3.48 -26.33 -14.05
CA VAL A 484 2.58 -25.29 -14.49
C VAL A 484 2.65 -25.09 -16.00
N ALA A 485 3.83 -24.88 -16.55
CA ALA A 485 4.03 -24.75 -18.00
C ALA A 485 3.51 -25.98 -18.77
N ALA A 486 3.60 -27.18 -18.19
CA ALA A 486 3.05 -28.39 -18.79
C ALA A 486 1.52 -28.37 -18.85
N ARG A 487 0.85 -27.84 -17.83
CA ARG A 487 -0.62 -27.70 -17.81
C ARG A 487 -1.13 -26.65 -18.81
N LEU A 488 -0.30 -25.65 -19.13
CA LEU A 488 -0.65 -24.60 -20.10
C LEU A 488 -0.41 -25.01 -21.56
N ARG A 489 0.27 -26.14 -21.79
CA ARG A 489 0.46 -26.67 -23.13
C ARG A 489 -0.82 -27.35 -23.62
N ASN A 490 -1.14 -27.15 -24.90
CA ASN A 490 -2.26 -27.79 -25.58
C ASN A 490 -3.65 -27.49 -24.96
N LEU A 491 -3.80 -26.31 -24.41
CA LEU A 491 -5.12 -25.86 -23.98
C LEU A 491 -6.06 -25.69 -25.19
N PRO A 492 -7.36 -26.06 -25.07
CA PRO A 492 -8.34 -25.77 -26.11
C PRO A 492 -8.51 -24.26 -26.25
N ASP A 493 -8.75 -23.82 -27.48
CA ASP A 493 -9.07 -22.42 -27.73
C ASP A 493 -10.51 -22.11 -27.28
N ARG A 494 -10.73 -20.91 -26.74
CA ARG A 494 -12.03 -20.33 -26.43
C ARG A 494 -12.16 -18.99 -27.14
N ALA A 495 -13.35 -18.71 -27.69
CA ALA A 495 -13.58 -17.45 -28.36
C ALA A 495 -13.75 -16.30 -27.36
N TRP A 496 -13.34 -15.08 -27.73
CA TRP A 496 -13.54 -13.87 -26.93
C TRP A 496 -15.02 -13.55 -26.73
N ASP A 497 -15.84 -13.83 -27.73
CA ASP A 497 -17.29 -13.60 -27.70
C ASP A 497 -18.03 -14.52 -26.72
N ASP A 498 -17.37 -15.59 -26.23
CA ASP A 498 -17.93 -16.49 -25.22
C ASP A 498 -17.72 -15.97 -23.79
N LEU A 499 -17.01 -14.84 -23.63
CA LEU A 499 -16.71 -14.29 -22.33
C LEU A 499 -17.82 -13.34 -21.85
N PRO A 500 -18.07 -13.28 -20.53
CA PRO A 500 -19.01 -12.32 -19.99
C PRO A 500 -18.53 -10.88 -20.22
N ALA A 501 -19.46 -9.93 -20.18
CA ALA A 501 -19.20 -8.50 -20.16
C ALA A 501 -20.11 -7.82 -19.14
N LEU A 502 -19.62 -6.77 -18.49
CA LEU A 502 -20.39 -5.98 -17.52
C LEU A 502 -20.92 -4.67 -18.10
N GLY A 503 -20.31 -4.19 -19.19
CA GLY A 503 -20.69 -2.96 -19.87
C GLY A 503 -20.12 -1.70 -19.22
N GLU A 504 -20.11 -1.58 -17.90
CA GLU A 504 -19.59 -0.40 -17.20
C GLU A 504 -18.81 -0.75 -15.92
N ARG A 505 -17.82 0.09 -15.57
CA ARG A 505 -17.02 -0.05 -14.35
C ARG A 505 -17.65 0.73 -13.21
N ARG A 506 -18.67 0.15 -12.57
CA ARG A 506 -19.33 0.71 -11.39
C ARG A 506 -19.53 -0.34 -10.32
N LEU A 507 -19.47 0.08 -9.06
CA LEU A 507 -19.69 -0.81 -7.92
C LEU A 507 -20.98 -1.63 -8.08
N LYS A 508 -22.08 -0.98 -8.43
CA LYS A 508 -23.39 -1.61 -8.56
C LYS A 508 -23.42 -2.74 -9.60
N ALA A 509 -22.70 -2.60 -10.71
CA ALA A 509 -22.66 -3.63 -11.76
C ALA A 509 -22.01 -4.93 -11.26
N TYR A 510 -20.94 -4.84 -10.47
CA TYR A 510 -20.29 -6.00 -9.84
C TYR A 510 -21.13 -6.53 -8.66
N GLN A 511 -21.63 -5.62 -7.82
CA GLN A 511 -22.46 -5.97 -6.66
C GLN A 511 -23.67 -6.80 -7.07
N ASP A 512 -24.41 -6.40 -8.13
CA ASP A 512 -25.57 -7.13 -8.63
C ASP A 512 -25.23 -8.57 -9.02
N ARG A 513 -24.06 -8.81 -9.61
CA ARG A 513 -23.57 -10.15 -9.95
C ARG A 513 -23.27 -11.00 -8.71
N VAL A 514 -22.64 -10.39 -7.70
CA VAL A 514 -22.31 -11.04 -6.44
C VAL A 514 -23.58 -11.39 -5.65
N GLU A 515 -24.50 -10.44 -5.53
CA GLU A 515 -25.77 -10.62 -4.83
C GLU A 515 -26.70 -11.64 -5.52
N ALA A 516 -26.72 -11.69 -6.85
CA ALA A 516 -27.48 -12.69 -7.61
C ALA A 516 -27.06 -14.13 -7.29
N ARG A 517 -25.86 -14.33 -6.72
CA ARG A 517 -25.34 -15.62 -6.24
C ARG A 517 -25.49 -15.82 -4.74
N GLY A 518 -26.17 -14.91 -4.05
CA GLY A 518 -26.42 -14.98 -2.60
C GLY A 518 -25.20 -14.60 -1.73
N PHE A 519 -24.21 -13.92 -2.32
CA PHE A 519 -23.08 -13.38 -1.57
C PHE A 519 -23.35 -11.94 -1.16
N GLU A 520 -22.58 -11.47 -0.20
CA GLU A 520 -22.62 -10.11 0.34
C GLU A 520 -21.32 -9.37 0.02
N VAL A 521 -21.42 -8.07 -0.27
CA VAL A 521 -20.28 -7.18 -0.46
C VAL A 521 -20.12 -6.31 0.78
N ILE A 522 -19.00 -6.43 1.47
CA ILE A 522 -18.65 -5.63 2.66
C ILE A 522 -17.38 -4.86 2.36
N SER A 523 -17.32 -3.59 2.73
CA SER A 523 -16.09 -2.81 2.68
C SER A 523 -15.70 -2.28 4.06
N VAL A 524 -14.39 -2.16 4.29
CA VAL A 524 -13.81 -1.45 5.42
C VAL A 524 -12.97 -0.31 4.86
N ASP A 525 -13.31 0.92 5.25
CA ASP A 525 -12.49 2.09 4.93
C ASP A 525 -11.20 2.03 5.75
N LEU A 526 -10.05 2.01 5.11
CA LEU A 526 -8.72 2.01 5.74
C LEU A 526 -7.97 3.32 5.49
N THR A 527 -8.65 4.33 4.97
CA THR A 527 -8.05 5.62 4.66
C THR A 527 -7.54 6.29 5.93
N THR A 528 -6.25 6.57 5.98
CA THR A 528 -5.65 7.35 7.07
C THR A 528 -5.80 8.85 6.81
N CYS A 529 -5.77 9.68 7.86
CA CYS A 529 -6.01 11.12 7.73
C CYS A 529 -5.01 11.83 6.80
N ASP A 530 -3.78 11.38 6.75
CA ASP A 530 -2.73 11.89 5.85
C ASP A 530 -2.98 11.53 4.39
N VAL A 531 -3.44 10.32 4.12
CA VAL A 531 -3.80 9.85 2.79
C VAL A 531 -5.08 10.53 2.29
N ALA A 532 -6.08 10.69 3.16
CA ALA A 532 -7.29 11.46 2.87
C ALA A 532 -6.98 12.92 2.51
N ALA A 533 -6.02 13.55 3.21
CA ALA A 533 -5.58 14.92 2.92
C ALA A 533 -4.97 15.07 1.52
N ALA A 534 -4.41 14.01 0.98
CA ALA A 534 -3.87 13.97 -0.37
C ALA A 534 -4.93 13.61 -1.44
N GLY A 535 -6.20 13.43 -1.06
CA GLY A 535 -7.30 13.13 -1.97
C GLY A 535 -7.39 11.67 -2.41
N HIS A 536 -6.77 10.75 -1.65
CA HIS A 536 -6.87 9.32 -1.89
C HIS A 536 -7.81 8.65 -0.88
N HIS A 537 -8.43 7.56 -1.31
CA HIS A 537 -9.24 6.68 -0.50
C HIS A 537 -8.69 5.26 -0.58
N VAL A 538 -8.73 4.54 0.54
CA VAL A 538 -8.30 3.14 0.61
C VAL A 538 -9.39 2.32 1.26
N ALA A 539 -9.82 1.27 0.59
CA ALA A 539 -10.82 0.35 1.12
C ALA A 539 -10.35 -1.09 1.00
N HIS A 540 -10.75 -1.90 1.96
CA HIS A 540 -10.67 -3.35 1.84
C HIS A 540 -12.07 -3.91 1.62
N THR A 541 -12.30 -4.51 0.45
CA THR A 541 -13.59 -5.09 0.07
C THR A 541 -13.55 -6.59 0.26
N LEU A 542 -14.53 -7.10 0.99
CA LEU A 542 -14.69 -8.51 1.32
C LEU A 542 -15.95 -9.08 0.66
N VAL A 543 -15.85 -10.29 0.16
CA VAL A 543 -17.00 -11.10 -0.26
C VAL A 543 -16.98 -12.38 0.57
N PRO A 544 -17.64 -12.40 1.74
CA PRO A 544 -17.61 -13.56 2.65
C PRO A 544 -18.09 -14.84 1.96
N GLY A 545 -17.28 -15.88 2.01
CA GLY A 545 -17.54 -17.15 1.34
C GLY A 545 -16.65 -17.39 0.12
N LEU A 546 -15.96 -16.36 -0.39
CA LEU A 546 -14.85 -16.57 -1.31
C LEU A 546 -13.68 -17.25 -0.62
N VAL A 547 -12.90 -17.92 -1.43
CA VAL A 547 -11.75 -18.71 -0.98
C VAL A 547 -10.57 -17.79 -0.70
N SER A 548 -9.88 -17.99 0.42
CA SER A 548 -8.63 -17.27 0.72
C SER A 548 -7.52 -17.64 -0.26
N PRO A 549 -6.63 -16.68 -0.61
CA PRO A 549 -5.56 -16.87 -1.60
C PRO A 549 -4.44 -17.84 -1.20
N LEU A 550 -4.37 -18.29 0.02
CA LEU A 550 -3.29 -19.21 0.43
C LEU A 550 -3.64 -20.69 0.22
N PRO A 551 -2.65 -21.56 -0.11
CA PRO A 551 -2.91 -22.95 -0.44
C PRO A 551 -3.73 -23.67 0.63
N ARG A 552 -4.85 -24.29 0.21
CA ARG A 552 -5.81 -24.95 1.09
C ARG A 552 -5.68 -26.46 1.16
N THR A 553 -4.76 -27.00 0.40
CA THR A 553 -4.52 -28.46 0.35
C THR A 553 -3.61 -28.90 1.44
#